data_d536289f46e4a9b9f966781c218148da
#
_entry.id   d536289f46e4a9b9f966781c218148da
#
_cell.length_a   1.000
_cell.length_b   1.000
_cell.length_c   1.000
_cell.angle_alpha   90.00
_cell.angle_beta   90.00
_cell.angle_gamma   90.00
#
_symmetry.space_group_name_H-M   'P 1'
#
loop_
_entity.id
_entity.type
_entity.pdbx_description
1 polymer ?
#
loop_
_entity_poly.entity_id
_entity_poly.type
_entity_poly.pdbx_seq_one_letter_code
_entity_poly.pdbx_strand_id
1 'polypeptide(L)'
;MKMNKRRISLANKTYTWKFSVLAMILYIVLFIYPSILSIYLSMTDWSVTKWDYEFVGLKHFQEIFTKSNHLKYIGRTCWFAFVTSIAKAIVGLALALALNSKYLKSKNVLRAIFFMPNIISPLIIGIIFQSIFHPTGIINGFLDAIGLGMLKHAWLTDVDLAFNTVMVVE
;
A
#
# COMPACT_ATOMS: atom_id res chain seq x y z
N MET A 1 -5.65 47.22 -10.57
CA MET A 1 -6.21 45.97 -10.04
C MET A 1 -6.09 45.98 -8.49
N LYS A 2 -7.15 46.47 -7.79
CA LYS A 2 -7.17 46.56 -6.31
C LYS A 2 -7.55 45.22 -5.72
N MET A 3 -6.58 44.39 -5.35
CA MET A 3 -6.84 43.19 -4.59
C MET A 3 -7.45 43.54 -3.23
N ASN A 4 -8.56 42.92 -2.94
CA ASN A 4 -9.49 43.24 -1.88
C ASN A 4 -8.85 43.00 -0.49
N LYS A 5 -8.39 44.06 0.17
CA LYS A 5 -7.77 44.05 1.53
C LYS A 5 -8.62 43.28 2.58
N ARG A 6 -9.93 43.15 2.38
CA ARG A 6 -10.82 42.38 3.23
C ARG A 6 -10.56 40.85 3.19
N ARG A 7 -10.20 40.27 2.02
CA ARG A 7 -9.90 38.83 1.91
C ARG A 7 -8.60 38.44 2.63
N ILE A 8 -7.59 39.32 2.58
CA ILE A 8 -6.32 39.10 3.28
C ILE A 8 -6.51 39.20 4.80
N SER A 9 -7.37 40.11 5.30
CA SER A 9 -7.69 40.26 6.72
C SER A 9 -8.45 39.03 7.28
N LEU A 10 -9.34 38.39 6.52
CA LEU A 10 -10.05 37.20 6.93
C LEU A 10 -9.15 35.96 6.94
N ALA A 11 -8.25 35.83 5.96
CA ALA A 11 -7.26 34.76 5.94
C ALA A 11 -6.34 34.83 7.15
N ASN A 12 -5.83 36.00 7.51
CA ASN A 12 -4.99 36.20 8.71
C ASN A 12 -5.74 35.95 10.04
N LYS A 13 -7.05 36.08 10.06
CA LYS A 13 -7.87 35.87 11.26
C LYS A 13 -8.27 34.38 11.44
N THR A 14 -8.34 33.63 10.34
CA THR A 14 -8.74 32.22 10.35
C THR A 14 -7.53 31.30 10.53
N TYR A 15 -6.37 31.69 10.03
CA TYR A 15 -5.11 30.96 10.21
C TYR A 15 -4.29 31.58 11.34
N THR A 16 -4.75 31.39 12.58
CA THR A 16 -3.95 31.78 13.73
C THR A 16 -2.74 30.83 13.78
N TRP A 17 -1.54 31.38 13.65
CA TRP A 17 -0.28 30.63 13.69
C TRP A 17 -0.19 29.67 14.90
N LYS A 18 -0.96 29.92 15.95
CA LYS A 18 -1.13 29.06 17.13
C LYS A 18 -1.58 27.62 16.77
N PHE A 19 -2.47 27.46 15.80
CA PHE A 19 -2.88 26.13 15.33
C PHE A 19 -1.75 25.43 14.59
N SER A 20 -0.96 26.19 13.81
CA SER A 20 0.22 25.64 13.13
C SER A 20 1.28 25.19 14.12
N VAL A 21 1.48 25.93 15.21
CA VAL A 21 2.43 25.55 16.27
C VAL A 21 1.97 24.26 16.96
N LEU A 22 0.69 24.13 17.30
CA LEU A 22 0.17 22.91 17.90
C LEU A 22 0.35 21.69 16.97
N ALA A 23 -0.01 21.85 15.69
CA ALA A 23 0.18 20.80 14.69
C ALA A 23 1.67 20.43 14.53
N MET A 24 2.56 21.42 14.57
CA MET A 24 4.00 21.21 14.46
C MET A 24 4.58 20.50 15.69
N ILE A 25 4.11 20.82 16.89
CA ILE A 25 4.48 20.09 18.11
C ILE A 25 4.04 18.63 18.02
N LEU A 26 2.79 18.38 17.65
CA LEU A 26 2.28 17.01 17.49
C LEU A 26 3.08 16.25 16.42
N TYR A 27 3.41 16.89 15.31
CA TYR A 27 4.22 16.29 14.25
C TYR A 27 5.64 15.95 14.74
N ILE A 28 6.28 16.84 15.50
CA ILE A 28 7.62 16.60 16.07
C ILE A 28 7.56 15.43 17.05
N VAL A 29 6.59 15.43 17.98
CA VAL A 29 6.50 14.41 19.02
C VAL A 29 6.09 13.04 18.48
N LEU A 30 5.11 12.99 17.55
CA LEU A 30 4.52 11.73 17.08
C LEU A 30 5.22 11.17 15.83
N PHE A 31 5.94 12.01 15.08
CA PHE A 31 6.56 11.57 13.84
C PHE A 31 8.08 11.73 13.86
N ILE A 32 8.59 12.93 14.12
CA ILE A 32 10.04 13.17 14.06
C ILE A 32 10.78 12.46 15.19
N TYR A 33 10.31 12.56 16.42
CA TYR A 33 10.96 11.92 17.57
C TYR A 33 11.03 10.39 17.42
N PRO A 34 9.94 9.66 17.13
CA PRO A 34 10.01 8.21 16.89
C PRO A 34 10.87 7.84 15.68
N SER A 35 10.91 8.68 14.64
CA SER A 35 11.75 8.44 13.46
C SER A 35 13.24 8.51 13.81
N ILE A 36 13.66 9.53 14.56
CA ILE A 36 15.05 9.65 15.03
C ILE A 36 15.41 8.52 15.97
N LEU A 37 14.50 8.17 16.89
CA LEU A 37 14.68 7.04 17.81
C LEU A 37 14.84 5.72 17.06
N SER A 38 14.05 5.50 16.02
CA SER A 38 14.15 4.31 15.15
C SER A 38 15.50 4.21 14.45
N ILE A 39 16.03 5.34 13.94
CA ILE A 39 17.38 5.39 13.34
C ILE A 39 18.44 5.04 14.39
N TYR A 40 18.35 5.57 15.59
CA TYR A 40 19.26 5.25 16.68
C TYR A 40 19.19 3.75 17.05
N LEU A 41 17.97 3.23 17.27
CA LEU A 41 17.75 1.81 17.61
C LEU A 41 18.19 0.87 16.49
N SER A 42 18.15 1.27 15.23
CA SER A 42 18.65 0.45 14.12
C SER A 42 20.15 0.17 14.18
N MET A 43 20.90 0.95 14.96
CA MET A 43 22.34 0.77 15.22
C MET A 43 22.62 0.05 16.52
N THR A 44 21.60 -0.45 17.19
CA THR A 44 21.70 -1.17 18.47
C THR A 44 21.15 -2.59 18.35
N ASP A 45 21.56 -3.49 19.24
CA ASP A 45 21.00 -4.85 19.36
C ASP A 45 19.71 -4.85 20.22
N TRP A 46 18.90 -3.80 20.09
CA TRP A 46 17.66 -3.67 20.83
C TRP A 46 16.62 -4.66 20.34
N SER A 47 15.92 -5.29 21.28
CA SER A 47 14.79 -6.17 21.01
C SER A 47 13.69 -5.92 22.04
N VAL A 48 12.45 -6.11 21.66
CA VAL A 48 11.28 -5.98 22.55
C VAL A 48 11.38 -6.89 23.78
N THR A 49 12.15 -7.97 23.70
CA THR A 49 12.35 -8.95 24.76
C THR A 49 13.60 -8.70 25.63
N LYS A 50 14.47 -7.78 25.20
CA LYS A 50 15.71 -7.44 25.93
C LYS A 50 15.65 -5.98 26.40
N TRP A 51 15.84 -5.76 27.71
CA TRP A 51 15.92 -4.42 28.27
C TRP A 51 17.32 -3.79 28.13
N ASP A 52 18.35 -4.63 28.10
CA ASP A 52 19.74 -4.20 27.87
C ASP A 52 20.06 -4.31 26.38
N TYR A 53 20.55 -3.23 25.80
CA TYR A 53 20.95 -3.18 24.41
C TYR A 53 22.33 -2.54 24.26
N GLU A 54 23.13 -3.10 23.36
CA GLU A 54 24.46 -2.61 23.04
C GLU A 54 24.45 -1.89 21.69
N PHE A 55 25.34 -0.92 21.55
CA PHE A 55 25.53 -0.24 20.28
C PHE A 55 26.35 -1.12 19.33
N VAL A 56 25.75 -1.64 18.29
CA VAL A 56 26.35 -2.56 17.30
C VAL A 56 26.71 -1.87 15.97
N GLY A 57 26.44 -0.56 15.85
CA GLY A 57 26.76 0.22 14.68
C GLY A 57 26.04 -0.28 13.41
N LEU A 58 26.78 -0.48 12.32
CA LEU A 58 26.23 -0.88 11.01
C LEU A 58 26.14 -2.40 10.82
N LYS A 59 26.28 -3.20 11.85
CA LYS A 59 26.26 -4.69 11.76
C LYS A 59 24.98 -5.20 11.09
N HIS A 60 23.81 -4.70 11.49
CA HIS A 60 22.54 -5.11 10.90
C HIS A 60 22.44 -4.76 9.41
N PHE A 61 22.97 -3.60 9.01
CA PHE A 61 23.03 -3.21 7.60
C PHE A 61 23.96 -4.12 6.79
N GLN A 62 25.12 -4.46 7.34
CA GLN A 62 26.02 -5.43 6.72
C GLN A 62 25.36 -6.81 6.56
N GLU A 63 24.62 -7.28 7.56
CA GLU A 63 23.89 -8.53 7.48
C GLU A 63 22.83 -8.53 6.39
N ILE A 64 22.11 -7.41 6.19
CA ILE A 64 21.11 -7.26 5.12
C ILE A 64 21.77 -7.43 3.75
N PHE A 65 22.95 -6.83 3.53
CA PHE A 65 23.65 -6.92 2.26
C PHE A 65 24.46 -8.21 2.06
N THR A 66 24.87 -8.87 3.14
CA THR A 66 25.68 -10.08 3.05
C THR A 66 24.84 -11.36 2.97
N LYS A 67 23.68 -11.39 3.66
CA LYS A 67 22.79 -12.55 3.61
C LYS A 67 21.96 -12.53 2.33
N SER A 68 22.20 -13.47 1.44
CA SER A 68 21.54 -13.58 0.12
C SER A 68 20.00 -13.59 0.18
N ASN A 69 19.43 -14.11 1.27
CA ASN A 69 17.98 -14.17 1.43
C ASN A 69 17.35 -12.77 1.56
N HIS A 70 17.98 -11.84 2.28
CA HIS A 70 17.45 -10.49 2.43
C HIS A 70 17.41 -9.72 1.12
N LEU A 71 18.49 -9.82 0.33
CA LEU A 71 18.54 -9.21 -1.00
C LEU A 71 17.47 -9.78 -1.95
N LYS A 72 17.22 -11.10 -1.86
CA LYS A 72 16.15 -11.75 -2.65
C LYS A 72 14.77 -11.18 -2.28
N TYR A 73 14.49 -10.98 -1.00
CA TYR A 73 13.21 -10.39 -0.59
C TYR A 73 13.07 -8.92 -0.98
N ILE A 74 14.13 -8.13 -0.85
CA ILE A 74 14.16 -6.75 -1.32
C ILE A 74 13.91 -6.69 -2.83
N GLY A 75 14.58 -7.54 -3.61
CA GLY A 75 14.39 -7.63 -5.05
C GLY A 75 12.97 -8.00 -5.44
N ARG A 76 12.36 -8.99 -4.75
CA ARG A 76 10.94 -9.35 -4.94
C ARG A 76 10.01 -8.18 -4.63
N THR A 77 10.24 -7.45 -3.54
CA THR A 77 9.43 -6.28 -3.16
C THR A 77 9.55 -5.15 -4.18
N CYS A 78 10.76 -4.86 -4.66
CA CYS A 78 10.96 -3.87 -5.72
C CYS A 78 10.27 -4.28 -7.02
N TRP A 79 10.36 -5.55 -7.40
CA TRP A 79 9.66 -6.07 -8.57
C TRP A 79 8.15 -5.96 -8.44
N PHE A 80 7.61 -6.36 -7.29
CA PHE A 80 6.20 -6.22 -6.96
C PHE A 80 5.73 -4.77 -7.10
N ALA A 81 6.42 -3.85 -6.44
CA ALA A 81 6.08 -2.43 -6.47
C ALA A 81 6.13 -1.85 -7.90
N PHE A 82 7.12 -2.24 -8.70
CA PHE A 82 7.27 -1.78 -10.07
C PHE A 82 6.13 -2.28 -10.96
N VAL A 83 5.86 -3.59 -10.94
CA VAL A 83 4.83 -4.21 -11.78
C VAL A 83 3.44 -3.71 -11.40
N THR A 84 3.09 -3.72 -10.12
CA THR A 84 1.77 -3.28 -9.66
C THR A 84 1.54 -1.80 -9.92
N SER A 85 2.56 -0.95 -9.74
CA SER A 85 2.43 0.49 -10.02
C SER A 85 2.19 0.78 -11.50
N ILE A 86 2.91 0.10 -12.38
CA ILE A 86 2.73 0.24 -13.83
C ILE A 86 1.34 -0.31 -14.24
N ALA A 87 0.98 -1.50 -13.77
CA ALA A 87 -0.31 -2.09 -14.08
C ALA A 87 -1.48 -1.18 -13.64
N LYS A 88 -1.44 -0.67 -12.41
CA LYS A 88 -2.42 0.29 -11.88
C LYS A 88 -2.47 1.58 -12.72
N ALA A 89 -1.32 2.11 -13.12
CA ALA A 89 -1.27 3.31 -13.96
C ALA A 89 -1.91 3.08 -15.33
N ILE A 90 -1.61 1.95 -15.98
CA ILE A 90 -2.16 1.59 -17.28
C ILE A 90 -3.69 1.39 -17.18
N VAL A 91 -4.15 0.57 -16.23
CA VAL A 91 -5.57 0.29 -16.04
C VAL A 91 -6.33 1.57 -15.65
N GLY A 92 -5.77 2.36 -14.74
CA GLY A 92 -6.36 3.63 -14.32
C GLY A 92 -6.47 4.63 -15.47
N LEU A 93 -5.44 4.74 -16.32
CA LEU A 93 -5.47 5.59 -17.50
C LEU A 93 -6.49 5.09 -18.53
N ALA A 94 -6.52 3.78 -18.79
CA ALA A 94 -7.48 3.18 -19.70
C ALA A 94 -8.93 3.43 -19.25
N LEU A 95 -9.22 3.24 -17.95
CA LEU A 95 -10.52 3.53 -17.36
C LEU A 95 -10.85 5.03 -17.43
N ALA A 96 -9.90 5.91 -17.15
CA ALA A 96 -10.10 7.36 -17.23
C ALA A 96 -10.45 7.80 -18.66
N LEU A 97 -9.74 7.27 -19.66
CA LEU A 97 -10.02 7.54 -21.08
C LEU A 97 -11.39 6.99 -21.48
N ALA A 98 -11.71 5.75 -21.09
CA ALA A 98 -13.01 5.15 -21.36
C ALA A 98 -14.16 5.99 -20.76
N LEU A 99 -14.04 6.38 -19.48
CA LEU A 99 -15.05 7.18 -18.78
C LEU A 99 -15.17 8.62 -19.31
N ASN A 100 -14.13 9.14 -19.96
CA ASN A 100 -14.17 10.46 -20.58
C ASN A 100 -14.75 10.43 -22.00
N SER A 101 -15.02 9.27 -22.57
CA SER A 101 -15.58 9.11 -23.91
C SER A 101 -16.93 9.83 -24.05
N LYS A 102 -17.14 10.49 -25.19
CA LYS A 102 -18.40 11.19 -25.51
C LYS A 102 -19.60 10.24 -25.68
N TYR A 103 -19.35 8.97 -25.95
CA TYR A 103 -20.38 7.96 -26.19
C TYR A 103 -21.05 7.42 -24.92
N LEU A 104 -20.48 7.64 -23.76
CA LEU A 104 -21.02 7.15 -22.49
C LEU A 104 -22.07 8.12 -21.93
N LYS A 105 -23.33 7.69 -21.90
CA LYS A 105 -24.45 8.49 -21.36
C LYS A 105 -24.47 8.52 -19.82
N SER A 106 -24.01 7.45 -19.15
CA SER A 106 -24.11 7.27 -17.68
C SER A 106 -22.77 7.41 -16.95
N LYS A 107 -21.95 8.39 -17.32
CA LYS A 107 -20.59 8.59 -16.75
C LYS A 107 -20.54 8.64 -15.22
N ASN A 108 -21.51 9.32 -14.61
CA ASN A 108 -21.52 9.50 -13.16
C ASN A 108 -21.83 8.20 -12.43
N VAL A 109 -22.71 7.36 -12.98
CA VAL A 109 -23.04 6.04 -12.41
C VAL A 109 -21.83 5.11 -12.53
N LEU A 110 -21.18 5.08 -13.69
CA LEU A 110 -19.98 4.27 -13.90
C LEU A 110 -18.85 4.71 -12.96
N ARG A 111 -18.62 6.02 -12.80
CA ARG A 111 -17.66 6.54 -11.82
C ARG A 111 -17.98 6.08 -10.41
N ALA A 112 -19.24 6.15 -9.98
CA ALA A 112 -19.64 5.68 -8.66
C ALA A 112 -19.37 4.18 -8.48
N ILE A 113 -19.66 3.35 -9.48
CA ILE A 113 -19.39 1.90 -9.44
C ILE A 113 -17.89 1.63 -9.32
N PHE A 114 -17.05 2.30 -10.10
CA PHE A 114 -15.60 2.10 -10.03
C PHE A 114 -14.97 2.67 -8.75
N PHE A 115 -15.60 3.68 -8.11
CA PHE A 115 -15.16 4.19 -6.82
C PHE A 115 -15.62 3.32 -5.63
N MET A 116 -16.68 2.53 -5.79
CA MET A 116 -17.26 1.71 -4.73
C MET A 116 -16.24 0.75 -4.08
N PRO A 117 -15.39 0.03 -4.84
CA PRO A 117 -14.38 -0.85 -4.24
C PRO A 117 -13.36 -0.10 -3.36
N ASN A 118 -13.08 1.17 -3.66
CA ASN A 118 -12.13 1.97 -2.87
C ASN A 118 -12.64 2.35 -1.47
N ILE A 119 -13.96 2.22 -1.24
CA ILE A 119 -14.60 2.47 0.05
C ILE A 119 -14.56 1.22 0.92
N ILE A 120 -14.39 0.04 0.30
CA ILE A 120 -14.32 -1.24 1.02
C ILE A 120 -12.98 -1.34 1.73
N SER A 121 -13.00 -1.76 2.98
CA SER A 121 -11.78 -1.98 3.76
C SER A 121 -10.86 -2.99 3.06
N PRO A 122 -9.55 -2.73 2.95
CA PRO A 122 -8.57 -3.68 2.42
C PRO A 122 -8.63 -5.06 3.11
N LEU A 123 -8.99 -5.08 4.40
CA LEU A 123 -9.18 -6.32 5.15
C LEU A 123 -10.30 -7.18 4.55
N ILE A 124 -11.45 -6.56 4.24
CA ILE A 124 -12.59 -7.26 3.64
C ILE A 124 -12.22 -7.78 2.24
N ILE A 125 -11.53 -6.97 1.46
CA ILE A 125 -11.00 -7.37 0.15
C ILE A 125 -10.10 -8.59 0.31
N GLY A 126 -9.17 -8.56 1.26
CA GLY A 126 -8.27 -9.69 1.55
C GLY A 126 -9.02 -10.98 1.88
N ILE A 127 -10.06 -10.92 2.73
CA ILE A 127 -10.89 -12.08 3.10
C ILE A 127 -11.65 -12.63 1.88
N ILE A 128 -12.22 -11.75 1.05
CA ILE A 128 -12.93 -12.16 -0.17
C ILE A 128 -11.97 -12.89 -1.12
N PHE A 129 -10.79 -12.33 -1.40
CA PHE A 129 -9.83 -12.96 -2.29
C PHE A 129 -9.24 -14.25 -1.69
N GLN A 130 -9.02 -14.30 -0.38
CA GLN A 130 -8.63 -15.54 0.30
C GLN A 130 -9.67 -16.66 0.08
N SER A 131 -10.96 -16.34 0.12
CA SER A 131 -12.03 -17.31 -0.15
C SER A 131 -12.10 -17.72 -1.61
N ILE A 132 -11.85 -16.79 -2.54
CA ILE A 132 -11.86 -17.05 -4.00
C ILE A 132 -10.69 -17.96 -4.39
N PHE A 133 -9.49 -17.70 -3.87
CA PHE A 133 -8.25 -18.44 -4.17
C PHE A 133 -8.02 -19.64 -3.23
N HIS A 134 -8.98 -19.95 -2.34
CA HIS A 134 -8.89 -21.13 -1.48
C HIS A 134 -8.82 -22.42 -2.32
N PRO A 135 -8.14 -23.49 -1.85
CA PRO A 135 -8.10 -24.77 -2.58
C PRO A 135 -9.46 -25.33 -2.96
N THR A 136 -10.49 -25.08 -2.14
CA THR A 136 -11.90 -25.43 -2.39
C THR A 136 -12.73 -24.22 -2.82
N GLY A 137 -12.08 -23.13 -3.22
CA GLY A 137 -12.73 -21.87 -3.58
C GLY A 137 -13.28 -21.85 -5.01
N ILE A 138 -13.83 -20.68 -5.37
CA ILE A 138 -14.56 -20.49 -6.63
C ILE A 138 -13.66 -20.76 -7.84
N ILE A 139 -12.38 -20.36 -7.83
CA ILE A 139 -11.49 -20.57 -8.98
C ILE A 139 -11.25 -22.05 -9.23
N ASN A 140 -10.92 -22.83 -8.21
CA ASN A 140 -10.68 -24.25 -8.36
C ASN A 140 -11.99 -25.01 -8.68
N GLY A 141 -13.13 -24.57 -8.15
CA GLY A 141 -14.45 -25.10 -8.51
C GLY A 141 -14.82 -24.83 -9.97
N PHE A 142 -14.51 -23.64 -10.48
CA PHE A 142 -14.70 -23.30 -11.89
C PHE A 142 -13.79 -24.13 -12.81
N LEU A 143 -12.51 -24.30 -12.44
CA LEU A 143 -11.58 -25.15 -13.20
C LEU A 143 -12.07 -26.62 -13.29
N ASP A 144 -12.67 -27.15 -12.21
CA ASP A 144 -13.30 -28.46 -12.23
C ASP A 144 -14.50 -28.53 -13.21
N ALA A 145 -15.37 -27.54 -13.13
CA ALA A 145 -16.58 -27.50 -13.94
C ALA A 145 -16.30 -27.48 -15.47
N ILE A 146 -15.17 -26.87 -15.87
CA ILE A 146 -14.74 -26.80 -17.29
C ILE A 146 -13.79 -27.95 -17.68
N GLY A 147 -13.54 -28.92 -16.78
CA GLY A 147 -12.66 -30.06 -17.05
C GLY A 147 -11.17 -29.79 -16.94
N LEU A 148 -10.78 -28.63 -16.45
CA LEU A 148 -9.39 -28.23 -16.25
C LEU A 148 -8.87 -28.48 -14.80
N GLY A 149 -9.34 -29.54 -14.16
CA GLY A 149 -8.97 -29.91 -12.80
C GLY A 149 -7.45 -30.06 -12.56
N MET A 150 -6.68 -30.35 -13.63
CA MET A 150 -5.21 -30.44 -13.57
C MET A 150 -4.52 -29.08 -13.26
N LEU A 151 -5.21 -27.96 -13.48
CA LEU A 151 -4.69 -26.61 -13.21
C LEU A 151 -5.07 -26.09 -11.82
N LYS A 152 -5.68 -26.91 -10.98
CA LYS A 152 -5.97 -26.54 -9.59
C LYS A 152 -4.69 -26.45 -8.79
N HIS A 153 -4.58 -25.36 -8.06
CA HIS A 153 -3.44 -25.10 -7.18
C HIS A 153 -3.90 -24.54 -5.84
N ALA A 154 -3.01 -24.63 -4.86
CA ALA A 154 -3.15 -23.96 -3.58
C ALA A 154 -2.56 -22.53 -3.71
N TRP A 155 -3.25 -21.66 -4.45
CA TRP A 155 -2.81 -20.36 -4.95
C TRP A 155 -2.13 -19.44 -3.93
N LEU A 156 -2.57 -19.48 -2.66
CA LEU A 156 -2.05 -18.63 -1.58
C LEU A 156 -1.12 -19.37 -0.62
N THR A 157 -1.05 -20.71 -0.73
CA THR A 157 -0.25 -21.53 0.19
C THR A 157 1.06 -21.98 -0.44
N ASP A 158 1.11 -22.05 -1.76
CA ASP A 158 2.33 -22.33 -2.51
C ASP A 158 3.20 -21.06 -2.54
N VAL A 159 4.45 -21.18 -2.07
CA VAL A 159 5.37 -20.04 -1.90
C VAL A 159 5.67 -19.32 -3.20
N ASP A 160 5.74 -20.04 -4.32
CA ASP A 160 6.07 -19.46 -5.62
C ASP A 160 4.84 -18.85 -6.31
N LEU A 161 3.67 -19.43 -6.11
CA LEU A 161 2.41 -18.93 -6.68
C LEU A 161 1.79 -17.81 -5.85
N ALA A 162 1.90 -17.86 -4.52
CA ALA A 162 1.30 -16.88 -3.61
C ALA A 162 1.73 -15.45 -3.94
N PHE A 163 3.02 -15.24 -4.25
CA PHE A 163 3.53 -13.93 -4.61
C PHE A 163 2.86 -13.37 -5.87
N ASN A 164 2.74 -14.19 -6.91
CA ASN A 164 2.10 -13.79 -8.17
C ASN A 164 0.58 -13.61 -7.99
N THR A 165 -0.06 -14.45 -7.18
CA THR A 165 -1.50 -14.37 -6.88
C THR A 165 -1.81 -13.05 -6.15
N VAL A 166 -1.02 -12.69 -5.15
CA VAL A 166 -1.18 -11.40 -4.44
C VAL A 166 -0.93 -10.22 -5.38
N MET A 167 0.05 -10.32 -6.30
CA MET A 167 0.32 -9.28 -7.29
C MET A 167 -0.88 -9.03 -8.24
N VAL A 168 -1.64 -10.06 -8.58
CA VAL A 168 -2.84 -9.94 -9.43
C VAL A 168 -4.02 -9.31 -8.67
N VAL A 169 -4.10 -9.55 -7.36
CA VAL A 169 -5.18 -9.01 -6.51
C VAL A 169 -4.98 -7.51 -6.21
N GLU A 170 -3.73 -7.07 -6.11
CA GLU A 170 -3.36 -5.69 -5.77
C GLU A 170 -3.63 -4.70 -6.91
#